data_2f52f55161bb194f56186928958eaeee
#
_entry.id   2f52f55161bb194f56186928958eaeee
#
_cell.length_a   1.000
_cell.length_b   1.000
_cell.length_c   1.000
_cell.angle_alpha   90.00
_cell.angle_beta   90.00
_cell.angle_gamma   90.00
#
_symmetry.space_group_name_H-M   'P 1'
#
loop_
_entity.id
_entity.type
_entity.pdbx_description
1 polymer ?
#
loop_
_entity_poly.entity_id
_entity_poly.type
_entity_poly.pdbx_seq_one_letter_code
_entity_poly.pdbx_strand_id
1 'polypeptide(L)'
;AWFPESAADRRKAVEMRNAVESARASKVTLVNQVKKNYYSILLGESSLEVIKKNIEYAQVVVDNTRNSFEQGVVSEYDLITAEVQLSNLRPTLIQTENSIRISRLMLNMLLSLPLDTRLALEETLYDYTSYINGNPRYAIDLTDNPDLNLLDIQTNILQKQLEIQRSQRIPSLSAVLDYQVLTQSNDLRIGHYDWKGTALTGLQLNVPIFAGFTRNNREKQIRNSIAQLRVQRDYLEENVDVEA
;
A
#
# COMPACT_ATOMS: atom_id res chain seq x y z
N ALA A 1 -21.44 36.66 9.25
CA ALA A 1 -22.36 35.52 9.36
C ALA A 1 -21.61 34.33 9.95
N TRP A 2 -21.86 34.03 11.21
CA TRP A 2 -21.26 32.92 11.94
C TRP A 2 -22.16 31.68 11.73
N PHE A 3 -21.89 30.92 10.68
CA PHE A 3 -22.48 29.59 10.58
C PHE A 3 -21.49 28.62 11.23
N PRO A 4 -21.89 27.88 12.28
CA PRO A 4 -21.04 26.81 12.80
C PRO A 4 -20.85 25.76 11.68
N GLU A 5 -19.60 25.39 11.43
CA GLU A 5 -19.27 24.31 10.51
C GLU A 5 -20.19 23.11 10.75
N SER A 6 -20.90 22.69 9.72
CA SER A 6 -21.81 21.56 9.85
C SER A 6 -21.02 20.29 10.14
N ALA A 7 -21.63 19.30 10.80
CA ALA A 7 -20.97 17.99 11.02
C ALA A 7 -20.53 17.36 9.70
N ALA A 8 -21.22 17.70 8.59
CA ALA A 8 -20.88 17.28 7.23
C ALA A 8 -19.59 17.91 6.73
N ASP A 9 -19.34 19.21 6.99
CA ASP A 9 -18.12 19.90 6.53
C ASP A 9 -16.90 19.39 7.31
N ARG A 10 -17.05 19.16 8.62
CA ARG A 10 -15.99 18.53 9.43
C ARG A 10 -15.64 17.12 8.94
N ARG A 11 -16.62 16.35 8.50
CA ARG A 11 -16.40 15.03 7.91
C ARG A 11 -15.61 15.14 6.59
N LYS A 12 -16.00 16.04 5.70
CA LYS A 12 -15.28 16.30 4.44
C LYS A 12 -13.83 16.70 4.66
N ALA A 13 -13.55 17.55 5.67
CA ALA A 13 -12.19 17.94 6.02
C ALA A 13 -11.33 16.73 6.47
N VAL A 14 -11.90 15.81 7.23
CA VAL A 14 -11.19 14.58 7.65
C VAL A 14 -11.01 13.61 6.47
N GLU A 15 -12.02 13.47 5.61
CA GLU A 15 -11.92 12.66 4.38
C GLU A 15 -10.83 13.21 3.44
N MET A 16 -10.71 14.53 3.30
CA MET A 16 -9.63 15.16 2.53
C MET A 16 -8.25 14.86 3.14
N ARG A 17 -8.09 14.94 4.46
CA ARG A 17 -6.85 14.55 5.14
C ARG A 17 -6.50 13.09 4.90
N ASN A 18 -7.49 12.20 4.95
CA ASN A 18 -7.29 10.79 4.64
C ASN A 18 -6.79 10.57 3.21
N ALA A 19 -7.32 11.29 2.24
CA ALA A 19 -6.86 11.21 0.84
C ALA A 19 -5.42 11.70 0.68
N VAL A 20 -5.04 12.80 1.34
CA VAL A 20 -3.68 13.34 1.30
C VAL A 20 -2.70 12.37 1.95
N GLU A 21 -3.02 11.81 3.13
CA GLU A 21 -2.14 10.86 3.81
C GLU A 21 -2.04 9.51 3.08
N SER A 22 -3.13 9.06 2.44
CA SER A 22 -3.10 7.87 1.57
C SER A 22 -2.16 8.08 0.36
N ALA A 23 -2.17 9.26 -0.24
CA ALA A 23 -1.24 9.59 -1.33
C ALA A 23 0.21 9.62 -0.82
N ARG A 24 0.45 10.15 0.39
CA ARG A 24 1.76 10.13 1.04
C ARG A 24 2.24 8.71 1.32
N ALA A 25 1.39 7.86 1.93
CA ALA A 25 1.69 6.45 2.18
C ALA A 25 2.04 5.70 0.89
N SER A 26 1.25 5.90 -0.17
CA SER A 26 1.52 5.30 -1.48
C SER A 26 2.87 5.74 -2.06
N LYS A 27 3.23 7.03 -1.90
CA LYS A 27 4.53 7.54 -2.35
C LYS A 27 5.68 6.91 -1.56
N VAL A 28 5.57 6.81 -0.23
CA VAL A 28 6.59 6.17 0.62
C VAL A 28 6.76 4.69 0.25
N THR A 29 5.65 3.97 0.08
CA THR A 29 5.65 2.57 -0.34
C THR A 29 6.33 2.40 -1.70
N LEU A 30 6.01 3.25 -2.68
CA LEU A 30 6.64 3.21 -4.01
C LEU A 30 8.14 3.45 -3.92
N VAL A 31 8.60 4.46 -3.18
CA VAL A 31 10.03 4.75 -2.99
C VAL A 31 10.74 3.56 -2.35
N ASN A 32 10.14 2.94 -1.33
CA ASN A 32 10.72 1.77 -0.68
C ASN A 32 10.79 0.56 -1.62
N GLN A 33 9.76 0.33 -2.45
CA GLN A 33 9.77 -0.73 -3.46
C GLN A 33 10.86 -0.50 -4.51
N VAL A 34 11.04 0.75 -4.98
CA VAL A 34 12.11 1.11 -5.92
C VAL A 34 13.48 0.82 -5.30
N LYS A 35 13.73 1.29 -4.06
CA LYS A 35 14.98 1.03 -3.33
C LYS A 35 15.24 -0.47 -3.15
N LYS A 36 14.23 -1.22 -2.71
CA LYS A 36 14.33 -2.67 -2.50
C LYS A 36 14.68 -3.42 -3.80
N ASN A 37 14.04 -3.07 -4.91
CA ASN A 37 14.35 -3.64 -6.21
C ASN A 37 15.75 -3.26 -6.69
N TYR A 38 16.15 -2.00 -6.50
CA TYR A 38 17.49 -1.53 -6.84
C TYR A 38 18.56 -2.34 -6.11
N TYR A 39 18.48 -2.45 -4.79
CA TYR A 39 19.43 -3.25 -4.00
C TYR A 39 19.37 -4.75 -4.33
N SER A 40 18.20 -5.28 -4.68
CA SER A 40 18.06 -6.67 -5.12
C SER A 40 18.81 -6.93 -6.44
N ILE A 41 18.86 -5.95 -7.35
CA ILE A 41 19.64 -6.07 -8.59
C ILE A 41 21.14 -6.06 -8.26
N LEU A 42 21.61 -5.11 -7.43
CA LEU A 42 23.03 -5.03 -7.04
C LEU A 42 23.51 -6.32 -6.35
N LEU A 43 22.70 -6.86 -5.44
CA LEU A 43 22.97 -8.14 -4.76
C LEU A 43 23.00 -9.31 -5.77
N GLY A 44 22.04 -9.32 -6.70
CA GLY A 44 21.98 -10.33 -7.76
C GLY A 44 23.23 -10.28 -8.67
N GLU A 45 23.67 -9.11 -9.09
CA GLU A 45 24.86 -8.92 -9.92
C GLU A 45 26.15 -9.36 -9.19
N SER A 46 26.30 -8.99 -7.93
CA SER A 46 27.41 -9.46 -7.09
C SER A 46 27.38 -10.99 -6.92
N SER A 47 26.21 -11.58 -6.68
CA SER A 47 26.05 -13.03 -6.58
C SER A 47 26.38 -13.73 -7.90
N LEU A 48 25.99 -13.14 -9.03
CA LEU A 48 26.28 -13.67 -10.37
C LEU A 48 27.80 -13.72 -10.61
N GLU A 49 28.54 -12.70 -10.21
CA GLU A 49 30.00 -12.68 -10.30
C GLU A 49 30.63 -13.82 -9.50
N VAL A 50 30.17 -14.04 -8.26
CA VAL A 50 30.65 -15.14 -7.40
C VAL A 50 30.34 -16.50 -8.04
N ILE A 51 29.12 -16.68 -8.57
CA ILE A 51 28.73 -17.95 -9.23
C ILE A 51 29.62 -18.21 -10.46
N LYS A 52 29.90 -17.18 -11.29
CA LYS A 52 30.79 -17.32 -12.43
C LYS A 52 32.21 -17.75 -12.03
N LYS A 53 32.77 -17.15 -10.99
CA LYS A 53 34.07 -17.55 -10.43
C LYS A 53 34.07 -18.99 -9.90
N ASN A 54 32.96 -19.40 -9.24
CA ASN A 54 32.83 -20.77 -8.76
C ASN A 54 32.74 -21.79 -9.90
N ILE A 55 32.07 -21.44 -11.00
CA ILE A 55 32.02 -22.29 -12.22
C ILE A 55 33.41 -22.40 -12.84
N GLU A 56 34.15 -21.29 -12.96
CA GLU A 56 35.52 -21.28 -13.47
C GLU A 56 36.43 -22.17 -12.61
N TYR A 57 36.38 -22.04 -11.29
CA TYR A 57 37.11 -22.90 -10.36
C TYR A 57 36.71 -24.38 -10.49
N ALA A 58 35.40 -24.68 -10.53
CA ALA A 58 34.93 -26.05 -10.69
C ALA A 58 35.38 -26.68 -12.02
N GLN A 59 35.45 -25.89 -13.11
CA GLN A 59 35.96 -26.33 -14.38
C GLN A 59 37.47 -26.72 -14.28
N VAL A 60 38.29 -25.90 -13.61
CA VAL A 60 39.68 -26.23 -13.35
C VAL A 60 39.81 -27.53 -12.55
N VAL A 61 38.98 -27.74 -11.55
CA VAL A 61 38.96 -28.99 -10.78
C VAL A 61 38.61 -30.20 -11.65
N VAL A 62 37.61 -30.10 -12.51
CA VAL A 62 37.27 -31.16 -13.49
C VAL A 62 38.44 -31.48 -14.43
N ASP A 63 39.06 -30.45 -14.97
CA ASP A 63 40.20 -30.62 -15.91
C ASP A 63 41.38 -31.31 -15.22
N ASN A 64 41.73 -30.91 -14.00
CA ASN A 64 42.78 -31.52 -13.19
C ASN A 64 42.45 -32.97 -12.84
N THR A 65 41.22 -33.24 -12.42
CA THR A 65 40.75 -34.60 -12.04
C THR A 65 40.75 -35.50 -13.28
N ARG A 66 40.35 -35.01 -14.45
CA ARG A 66 40.41 -35.74 -15.73
C ARG A 66 41.84 -36.13 -16.10
N ASN A 67 42.78 -35.19 -16.05
CA ASN A 67 44.16 -35.46 -16.29
C ASN A 67 44.73 -36.51 -15.32
N SER A 68 44.34 -36.46 -14.06
CA SER A 68 44.76 -37.44 -13.05
C SER A 68 44.17 -38.84 -13.28
N PHE A 69 42.89 -38.88 -13.75
CA PHE A 69 42.22 -40.13 -14.14
C PHE A 69 42.91 -40.77 -15.34
N GLU A 70 43.25 -39.99 -16.38
CA GLU A 70 43.96 -40.49 -17.56
C GLU A 70 45.34 -41.06 -17.20
N GLN A 71 45.95 -40.57 -16.13
CA GLN A 71 47.20 -41.07 -15.59
C GLN A 71 47.01 -42.27 -14.61
N GLY A 72 45.80 -42.67 -14.33
CA GLY A 72 45.46 -43.77 -13.41
C GLY A 72 45.64 -43.43 -11.92
N VAL A 73 45.72 -42.14 -11.57
CA VAL A 73 45.97 -41.66 -10.19
C VAL A 73 44.66 -41.57 -9.39
N VAL A 74 43.53 -41.25 -10.03
CA VAL A 74 42.20 -41.12 -9.39
C VAL A 74 41.21 -42.05 -10.03
N SER A 75 40.07 -42.30 -9.35
CA SER A 75 39.02 -43.18 -9.83
C SER A 75 38.07 -42.46 -10.82
N GLU A 76 37.35 -43.22 -11.65
CA GLU A 76 36.27 -42.71 -12.48
C GLU A 76 35.17 -42.04 -11.64
N TYR A 77 34.91 -42.55 -10.43
CA TYR A 77 33.98 -41.96 -9.48
C TYR A 77 34.34 -40.51 -9.11
N ASP A 78 35.66 -40.27 -8.91
CA ASP A 78 36.13 -38.90 -8.57
C ASP A 78 35.90 -37.94 -9.74
N LEU A 79 36.16 -38.39 -10.98
CA LEU A 79 35.92 -37.58 -12.16
C LEU A 79 34.43 -37.29 -12.33
N ILE A 80 33.57 -38.32 -12.26
CA ILE A 80 32.11 -38.12 -12.38
C ILE A 80 31.60 -37.17 -11.29
N THR A 81 32.12 -37.31 -10.05
CA THR A 81 31.73 -36.41 -8.95
C THR A 81 32.09 -34.96 -9.22
N ALA A 82 33.27 -34.68 -9.75
CA ALA A 82 33.66 -33.32 -10.14
C ALA A 82 32.80 -32.76 -11.27
N GLU A 83 32.50 -33.59 -12.30
CA GLU A 83 31.63 -33.17 -13.41
C GLU A 83 30.19 -32.87 -12.95
N VAL A 84 29.65 -33.69 -12.04
CA VAL A 84 28.33 -33.44 -11.44
C VAL A 84 28.30 -32.15 -10.63
N GLN A 85 29.36 -31.88 -9.84
CA GLN A 85 29.46 -30.61 -9.09
C GLN A 85 29.46 -29.40 -10.02
N LEU A 86 30.26 -29.42 -11.10
CA LEU A 86 30.23 -28.37 -12.12
C LEU A 86 28.86 -28.23 -12.77
N SER A 87 28.23 -29.36 -13.13
CA SER A 87 26.91 -29.35 -13.76
C SER A 87 25.83 -28.75 -12.88
N ASN A 88 25.90 -28.96 -11.56
CA ASN A 88 24.96 -28.41 -10.59
C ASN A 88 25.06 -26.88 -10.40
N LEU A 89 26.15 -26.25 -10.79
CA LEU A 89 26.28 -24.79 -10.76
C LEU A 89 25.57 -24.08 -11.92
N ARG A 90 25.40 -24.72 -13.06
CA ARG A 90 24.78 -24.13 -14.26
C ARG A 90 23.31 -23.71 -14.04
N PRO A 91 22.44 -24.53 -13.45
CA PRO A 91 21.07 -24.10 -13.12
C PRO A 91 21.04 -22.87 -12.21
N THR A 92 21.93 -22.82 -11.22
CA THR A 92 22.04 -21.67 -10.30
C THR A 92 22.42 -20.39 -11.03
N LEU A 93 23.35 -20.46 -12.01
CA LEU A 93 23.70 -19.35 -12.87
C LEU A 93 22.46 -18.82 -13.61
N ILE A 94 21.75 -19.72 -14.33
CA ILE A 94 20.56 -19.36 -15.12
C ILE A 94 19.47 -18.76 -14.23
N GLN A 95 19.25 -19.33 -13.06
CA GLN A 95 18.25 -18.84 -12.10
C GLN A 95 18.60 -17.42 -11.62
N THR A 96 19.88 -17.17 -11.30
CA THR A 96 20.34 -15.85 -10.86
C THR A 96 20.21 -14.81 -11.99
N GLU A 97 20.61 -15.14 -13.21
CA GLU A 97 20.43 -14.26 -14.38
C GLU A 97 18.96 -13.93 -14.64
N ASN A 98 18.07 -14.92 -14.52
CA ASN A 98 16.63 -14.70 -14.66
C ASN A 98 16.07 -13.82 -13.54
N SER A 99 16.52 -14.01 -12.29
CA SER A 99 16.11 -13.18 -11.16
C SER A 99 16.51 -11.72 -11.35
N ILE A 100 17.75 -11.46 -11.79
CA ILE A 100 18.22 -10.11 -12.12
C ILE A 100 17.36 -9.50 -13.23
N ARG A 101 17.07 -10.27 -14.29
CA ARG A 101 16.23 -9.80 -15.40
C ARG A 101 14.82 -9.42 -14.92
N ILE A 102 14.20 -10.25 -14.08
CA ILE A 102 12.87 -9.97 -13.52
C ILE A 102 12.93 -8.71 -12.65
N SER A 103 13.93 -8.56 -11.79
CA SER A 103 14.10 -7.38 -10.93
C SER A 103 14.28 -6.10 -11.77
N ARG A 104 15.00 -6.17 -12.91
CA ARG A 104 15.16 -5.02 -13.84
C ARG A 104 13.83 -4.67 -14.51
N LEU A 105 13.04 -5.65 -14.96
CA LEU A 105 11.71 -5.41 -15.52
C LEU A 105 10.78 -4.77 -14.47
N MET A 106 10.84 -5.25 -13.23
CA MET A 106 10.08 -4.70 -12.10
C MET A 106 10.48 -3.26 -11.79
N LEU A 107 11.78 -2.96 -11.84
CA LEU A 107 12.28 -1.60 -11.66
C LEU A 107 11.77 -0.66 -12.77
N ASN A 108 11.83 -1.09 -14.04
CA ASN A 108 11.29 -0.31 -15.15
C ASN A 108 9.79 -0.03 -14.97
N MET A 109 9.02 -1.04 -14.54
CA MET A 109 7.58 -0.89 -14.27
C MET A 109 7.32 0.12 -13.14
N LEU A 110 8.06 0.04 -12.03
CA LEU A 110 7.92 0.98 -10.90
C LEU A 110 8.29 2.42 -11.28
N LEU A 111 9.24 2.58 -12.20
CA LEU A 111 9.65 3.88 -12.74
C LEU A 111 8.76 4.35 -13.91
N SER A 112 7.73 3.59 -14.28
CA SER A 112 6.86 3.86 -15.44
C SER A 112 7.63 3.99 -16.76
N LEU A 113 8.74 3.26 -16.91
CA LEU A 113 9.54 3.19 -18.12
C LEU A 113 9.08 2.02 -19.00
N PRO A 114 9.31 2.06 -20.32
CA PRO A 114 9.14 0.88 -21.19
C PRO A 114 9.93 -0.31 -20.66
N LEU A 115 9.34 -1.52 -20.71
CA LEU A 115 9.93 -2.73 -20.12
C LEU A 115 11.27 -3.14 -20.76
N ASP A 116 11.53 -2.72 -21.98
CA ASP A 116 12.77 -2.96 -22.74
C ASP A 116 13.86 -1.92 -22.48
N THR A 117 13.60 -0.91 -21.64
CA THR A 117 14.58 0.11 -21.28
C THR A 117 15.77 -0.52 -20.56
N ARG A 118 16.96 -0.27 -21.07
CA ARG A 118 18.22 -0.69 -20.42
C ARG A 118 18.66 0.38 -19.43
N LEU A 119 18.51 0.07 -18.13
CA LEU A 119 19.04 0.92 -17.06
C LEU A 119 20.47 0.50 -16.75
N ALA A 120 21.41 1.44 -16.80
CA ALA A 120 22.75 1.28 -16.25
C ALA A 120 22.69 1.68 -14.77
N LEU A 121 23.15 0.78 -13.89
CA LEU A 121 23.34 1.09 -12.48
C LEU A 121 24.79 1.52 -12.30
N GLU A 122 25.01 2.71 -11.73
CA GLU A 122 26.35 3.27 -11.57
C GLU A 122 27.07 2.73 -10.34
N GLU A 123 26.32 2.26 -9.34
CA GLU A 123 26.82 1.82 -8.04
C GLU A 123 26.90 0.30 -7.97
N THR A 124 27.80 -0.18 -7.13
CA THR A 124 27.96 -1.60 -6.81
C THR A 124 27.60 -1.86 -5.35
N LEU A 125 27.37 -3.14 -4.99
CA LEU A 125 27.10 -3.49 -3.59
C LEU A 125 28.25 -3.08 -2.65
N TYR A 126 29.48 -3.05 -3.13
CA TYR A 126 30.66 -2.69 -2.34
C TYR A 126 30.63 -1.22 -1.88
N ASP A 127 30.01 -0.33 -2.63
CA ASP A 127 29.89 1.08 -2.28
C ASP A 127 29.06 1.29 -1.00
N TYR A 128 28.23 0.32 -0.65
CA TYR A 128 27.36 0.33 0.54
C TYR A 128 27.95 -0.38 1.75
N THR A 129 29.12 -1.03 1.65
CA THR A 129 29.71 -1.78 2.78
C THR A 129 30.06 -0.91 3.97
N SER A 130 30.39 0.36 3.76
CA SER A 130 30.66 1.32 4.84
C SER A 130 29.41 1.65 5.65
N TYR A 131 28.23 1.67 5.03
CA TYR A 131 26.96 1.90 5.70
C TYR A 131 26.51 0.67 6.52
N ILE A 132 26.78 -0.54 6.05
CA ILE A 132 26.43 -1.79 6.74
C ILE A 132 27.29 -1.97 7.99
N ASN A 133 28.56 -1.63 7.92
CA ASN A 133 29.53 -1.78 9.03
C ASN A 133 29.38 -0.69 10.10
N GLY A 134 28.73 0.43 9.79
CA GLY A 134 28.59 1.57 10.69
C GLY A 134 27.59 1.39 11.81
N ASN A 135 26.78 0.34 11.81
CA ASN A 135 25.72 0.04 12.78
C ASN A 135 24.96 1.31 13.25
N PRO A 136 24.35 2.08 12.34
CA PRO A 136 23.54 3.20 12.77
C PRO A 136 22.26 2.64 13.40
N ARG A 137 22.17 2.65 14.73
CA ARG A 137 20.90 2.52 15.40
C ARG A 137 20.10 3.79 15.08
N TYR A 138 19.37 3.78 13.99
CA TYR A 138 18.40 4.82 13.77
C TYR A 138 17.30 4.66 14.80
N ALA A 139 17.14 5.67 15.68
CA ALA A 139 15.92 5.78 16.44
C ALA A 139 14.79 5.96 15.44
N ILE A 140 13.91 4.96 15.33
CA ILE A 140 12.78 5.04 14.42
C ILE A 140 11.82 6.06 15.02
N ASP A 141 11.62 7.15 14.32
CA ASP A 141 10.58 8.10 14.65
C ASP A 141 9.24 7.59 14.08
N LEU A 142 8.47 6.91 14.94
CA LEU A 142 7.16 6.39 14.61
C LEU A 142 6.12 7.51 14.42
N THR A 143 6.40 8.73 14.88
CA THR A 143 5.43 9.84 14.87
C THR A 143 5.07 10.29 13.47
N ASP A 144 5.95 10.07 12.49
CA ASP A 144 5.74 10.44 11.08
C ASP A 144 5.48 9.23 10.17
N ASN A 145 5.16 8.06 10.75
CA ASN A 145 4.83 6.88 9.97
C ASN A 145 3.45 7.06 9.30
N PRO A 146 3.37 7.04 7.95
CA PRO A 146 2.12 7.32 7.23
C PRO A 146 1.04 6.25 7.45
N ASP A 147 1.40 5.01 7.71
CA ASP A 147 0.44 3.93 7.94
C ASP A 147 -0.21 4.04 9.32
N LEU A 148 0.56 4.43 10.36
CA LEU A 148 0.03 4.76 11.68
C LEU A 148 -0.88 5.99 11.61
N ASN A 149 -0.46 7.05 10.89
CA ASN A 149 -1.27 8.24 10.69
C ASN A 149 -2.59 7.94 9.99
N LEU A 150 -2.61 7.04 9.00
CA LEU A 150 -3.83 6.59 8.34
C LEU A 150 -4.79 5.92 9.30
N LEU A 151 -4.32 5.04 10.19
CA LEU A 151 -5.15 4.38 11.22
C LEU A 151 -5.73 5.39 12.22
N ASP A 152 -4.95 6.41 12.60
CA ASP A 152 -5.42 7.49 13.46
C ASP A 152 -6.50 8.35 12.77
N ILE A 153 -6.33 8.69 11.49
CA ILE A 153 -7.33 9.40 10.69
C ILE A 153 -8.61 8.55 10.55
N GLN A 154 -8.50 7.26 10.25
CA GLN A 154 -9.65 6.35 10.15
C GLN A 154 -10.39 6.23 11.48
N THR A 155 -9.66 6.16 12.59
CA THR A 155 -10.24 6.18 13.94
C THR A 155 -11.01 7.47 14.20
N ASN A 156 -10.47 8.62 13.79
CA ASN A 156 -11.14 9.91 13.90
C ASN A 156 -12.43 9.97 13.04
N ILE A 157 -12.40 9.44 11.81
CA ILE A 157 -13.59 9.32 10.96
C ILE A 157 -14.70 8.54 11.67
N LEU A 158 -14.38 7.38 12.25
CA LEU A 158 -15.34 6.57 12.99
C LEU A 158 -15.84 7.28 14.26
N GLN A 159 -15.00 8.04 14.96
CA GLN A 159 -15.41 8.86 16.09
C GLN A 159 -16.41 9.93 15.66
N LYS A 160 -16.18 10.62 14.55
CA LYS A 160 -17.13 11.59 13.99
C LYS A 160 -18.44 10.93 13.55
N GLN A 161 -18.34 9.73 12.97
CA GLN A 161 -19.53 8.95 12.62
C GLN A 161 -20.34 8.55 13.86
N LEU A 162 -19.67 8.21 14.98
CA LEU A 162 -20.32 7.93 16.26
C LEU A 162 -21.03 9.18 16.81
N GLU A 163 -20.41 10.36 16.72
CA GLU A 163 -21.05 11.63 17.10
C GLU A 163 -22.31 11.90 16.29
N ILE A 164 -22.26 11.72 14.96
CA ILE A 164 -23.40 11.86 14.06
C ILE A 164 -24.51 10.85 14.44
N GLN A 165 -24.16 9.58 14.72
CA GLN A 165 -25.12 8.56 15.10
C GLN A 165 -25.80 8.92 16.43
N ARG A 166 -25.08 9.52 17.38
CA ARG A 166 -25.63 9.99 18.65
C ARG A 166 -26.54 11.20 18.46
N SER A 167 -26.20 12.13 17.57
CA SER A 167 -27.03 13.31 17.30
C SER A 167 -28.41 12.96 16.73
N GLN A 168 -28.55 11.78 16.09
CA GLN A 168 -29.85 11.27 15.61
C GLN A 168 -30.87 10.92 16.75
N ARG A 169 -30.44 11.00 18.02
CA ARG A 169 -31.34 10.86 19.19
C ARG A 169 -32.00 12.17 19.56
N ILE A 170 -31.46 13.29 19.10
CA ILE A 170 -31.96 14.63 19.43
C ILE A 170 -33.07 15.00 18.44
N PRO A 171 -34.15 15.64 18.88
CA PRO A 171 -35.13 16.19 17.98
C PRO A 171 -34.53 17.11 16.94
N SER A 172 -34.96 16.98 15.69
CA SER A 172 -34.55 17.87 14.62
C SER A 172 -35.67 18.80 14.17
N LEU A 173 -35.35 20.08 14.02
CA LEU A 173 -36.25 21.09 13.50
C LEU A 173 -35.74 21.53 12.13
N SER A 174 -36.58 21.46 11.11
CA SER A 174 -36.30 21.94 9.76
C SER A 174 -37.36 22.93 9.30
N ALA A 175 -36.92 23.97 8.58
CA ALA A 175 -37.80 24.87 7.83
C ALA A 175 -37.92 24.32 6.40
N VAL A 176 -39.11 24.20 5.92
CA VAL A 176 -39.42 23.77 4.55
C VAL A 176 -40.01 24.96 3.79
N LEU A 177 -39.44 25.23 2.64
CA LEU A 177 -39.96 26.18 1.64
C LEU A 177 -40.01 25.43 0.32
N ASP A 178 -41.22 25.23 -0.18
CA ASP A 178 -41.43 24.59 -1.46
C ASP A 178 -42.23 25.59 -2.34
N TYR A 179 -41.74 25.80 -3.55
CA TYR A 179 -42.40 26.60 -4.57
C TYR A 179 -42.53 25.77 -5.84
N GLN A 180 -43.78 25.51 -6.21
CA GLN A 180 -44.09 24.72 -7.40
C GLN A 180 -44.93 25.52 -8.35
N VAL A 181 -44.63 25.43 -9.65
CA VAL A 181 -45.48 25.94 -10.71
C VAL A 181 -46.05 24.75 -11.45
N LEU A 182 -47.36 24.59 -11.35
CA LEU A 182 -48.07 23.45 -11.90
C LEU A 182 -49.07 23.94 -12.94
N THR A 183 -49.25 23.19 -14.00
CA THR A 183 -50.35 23.34 -14.92
C THR A 183 -50.95 21.95 -15.19
N GLN A 184 -52.25 21.94 -15.38
CA GLN A 184 -52.96 20.73 -15.74
C GLN A 184 -53.90 21.03 -16.91
N SER A 185 -53.70 20.31 -18.01
CA SER A 185 -54.56 20.44 -19.20
C SER A 185 -54.78 19.08 -19.84
N ASN A 186 -55.88 18.95 -20.51
CA ASN A 186 -56.28 17.73 -21.24
C ASN A 186 -55.88 17.77 -22.71
N ASP A 187 -55.17 18.84 -23.15
CA ASP A 187 -54.70 19.00 -24.52
C ASP A 187 -53.22 19.36 -24.58
N LEU A 188 -52.63 19.32 -25.78
CA LEU A 188 -51.21 19.62 -26.00
C LEU A 188 -50.94 21.09 -26.42
N ARG A 189 -51.86 22.02 -26.13
CA ARG A 189 -51.72 23.44 -26.52
C ARG A 189 -51.00 24.24 -25.45
N ILE A 190 -49.69 24.08 -25.35
CA ILE A 190 -48.81 24.65 -24.30
C ILE A 190 -48.98 26.17 -24.10
N GLY A 191 -49.33 26.94 -25.16
CA GLY A 191 -49.50 28.39 -25.09
C GLY A 191 -50.79 28.87 -24.40
N HIS A 192 -51.72 27.97 -24.04
CA HIS A 192 -52.99 28.28 -23.41
C HIS A 192 -53.13 27.69 -22.01
N TYR A 193 -52.04 27.17 -21.45
CA TYR A 193 -52.04 26.56 -20.13
C TYR A 193 -52.08 27.65 -19.03
N ASP A 194 -52.96 27.45 -18.06
CA ASP A 194 -53.04 28.26 -16.85
C ASP A 194 -51.99 27.75 -15.82
N TRP A 195 -50.87 28.45 -15.77
CA TRP A 195 -49.78 28.12 -14.86
C TRP A 195 -50.08 28.68 -13.48
N LYS A 196 -50.27 27.79 -12.49
CA LYS A 196 -50.54 28.17 -11.09
C LYS A 196 -49.29 27.97 -10.25
N GLY A 197 -48.80 29.05 -9.66
CA GLY A 197 -47.77 29.05 -8.68
C GLY A 197 -48.37 28.71 -7.28
N THR A 198 -47.79 27.68 -6.63
CA THR A 198 -48.14 27.34 -5.27
C THR A 198 -46.88 27.44 -4.39
N ALA A 199 -46.98 28.20 -3.31
CA ALA A 199 -45.91 28.29 -2.31
C ALA A 199 -46.33 27.62 -1.02
N LEU A 200 -45.55 26.72 -0.52
CA LEU A 200 -45.69 26.06 0.79
C LEU A 200 -44.51 26.47 1.67
N THR A 201 -44.81 27.00 2.84
CA THR A 201 -43.81 27.23 3.89
C THR A 201 -44.26 26.62 5.18
N GLY A 202 -43.31 26.01 5.91
CA GLY A 202 -43.63 25.33 7.15
C GLY A 202 -42.42 25.00 8.01
N LEU A 203 -42.68 24.64 9.26
CA LEU A 203 -41.68 24.10 10.18
C LEU A 203 -42.02 22.65 10.46
N GLN A 204 -41.01 21.78 10.27
CA GLN A 204 -41.14 20.34 10.55
C GLN A 204 -40.28 19.98 11.76
N LEU A 205 -40.92 19.51 12.84
CA LEU A 205 -40.26 18.98 14.01
C LEU A 205 -40.33 17.45 13.95
N ASN A 206 -39.15 16.81 13.90
CA ASN A 206 -39.04 15.34 13.96
C ASN A 206 -38.48 14.92 15.30
N VAL A 207 -39.30 14.23 16.11
CA VAL A 207 -38.96 13.72 17.44
C VAL A 207 -38.85 12.19 17.38
N PRO A 208 -37.65 11.60 17.39
CA PRO A 208 -37.51 10.16 17.35
C PRO A 208 -37.77 9.52 18.70
N ILE A 209 -38.93 8.90 18.89
CA ILE A 209 -39.34 8.30 20.16
C ILE A 209 -38.77 6.91 20.36
N PHE A 210 -38.83 6.04 19.35
CA PHE A 210 -38.39 4.65 19.43
C PHE A 210 -37.92 4.13 18.05
N ALA A 211 -36.80 3.44 18.01
CA ALA A 211 -36.20 2.90 16.79
C ALA A 211 -35.79 1.42 16.93
N GLY A 212 -36.47 0.63 17.77
CA GLY A 212 -36.25 -0.81 17.87
C GLY A 212 -34.84 -1.23 18.22
N PHE A 213 -34.12 -0.49 19.09
CA PHE A 213 -32.72 -0.71 19.45
C PHE A 213 -31.70 -0.58 18.29
N THR A 214 -32.13 -0.31 17.07
CA THR A 214 -31.27 -0.21 15.89
C THR A 214 -30.15 0.81 16.10
N ARG A 215 -30.44 1.95 16.71
CA ARG A 215 -29.46 2.99 17.01
C ARG A 215 -28.38 2.52 17.99
N ASN A 216 -28.78 1.81 19.06
CA ASN A 216 -27.83 1.26 20.02
C ASN A 216 -26.90 0.24 19.39
N ASN A 217 -27.45 -0.61 18.52
CA ASN A 217 -26.66 -1.62 17.83
C ASN A 217 -25.67 -1.00 16.83
N ARG A 218 -26.09 0.05 16.09
CA ARG A 218 -25.18 0.81 15.23
C ARG A 218 -24.06 1.50 16.00
N GLU A 219 -24.38 2.11 17.17
CA GLU A 219 -23.34 2.68 18.02
C GLU A 219 -22.34 1.61 18.51
N LYS A 220 -22.83 0.43 18.92
CA LYS A 220 -21.95 -0.68 19.31
C LYS A 220 -21.07 -1.14 18.16
N GLN A 221 -21.62 -1.24 16.93
CA GLN A 221 -20.85 -1.59 15.75
C GLN A 221 -19.70 -0.59 15.52
N ILE A 222 -20.00 0.72 15.55
CA ILE A 222 -18.97 1.75 15.35
C ILE A 222 -17.92 1.68 16.45
N ARG A 223 -18.30 1.50 17.71
CA ARG A 223 -17.36 1.34 18.83
C ARG A 223 -16.45 0.12 18.67
N ASN A 224 -17.02 -1.00 18.21
CA ASN A 224 -16.24 -2.21 17.93
C ASN A 224 -15.23 -1.97 16.79
N SER A 225 -15.65 -1.27 15.71
CA SER A 225 -14.75 -0.91 14.63
C SER A 225 -13.61 0.01 15.11
N ILE A 226 -13.89 0.97 16.01
CA ILE A 226 -12.85 1.80 16.63
C ILE A 226 -11.88 0.93 17.46
N ALA A 227 -12.40 -0.03 18.22
CA ALA A 227 -11.56 -0.93 19.01
C ALA A 227 -10.66 -1.80 18.11
N GLN A 228 -11.20 -2.30 16.98
CA GLN A 228 -10.42 -3.05 15.99
C GLN A 228 -9.27 -2.22 15.40
N LEU A 229 -9.55 -0.95 15.02
CA LEU A 229 -8.48 -0.06 14.49
C LEU A 229 -7.40 0.23 15.54
N ARG A 230 -7.75 0.34 16.82
CA ARG A 230 -6.76 0.52 17.89
C ARG A 230 -5.85 -0.70 18.02
N VAL A 231 -6.43 -1.89 18.07
CA VAL A 231 -5.64 -3.13 18.12
C VAL A 231 -4.74 -3.26 16.88
N GLN A 232 -5.26 -2.89 15.71
CA GLN A 232 -4.46 -2.91 14.48
C GLN A 232 -3.33 -1.88 14.51
N ARG A 233 -3.54 -0.70 15.11
CA ARG A 233 -2.53 0.31 15.30
C ARG A 233 -1.43 -0.18 16.25
N ASP A 234 -1.81 -0.73 17.39
CA ASP A 234 -0.87 -1.25 18.40
C ASP A 234 -0.02 -2.38 17.79
N TYR A 235 -0.64 -3.29 17.04
CA TYR A 235 0.05 -4.36 16.31
C TYR A 235 1.05 -3.82 15.26
N LEU A 236 0.66 -2.79 14.51
CA LEU A 236 1.54 -2.17 13.52
C LEU A 236 2.72 -1.46 14.20
N GLU A 237 2.48 -0.78 15.32
CA GLU A 237 3.52 -0.10 16.11
C GLU A 237 4.56 -1.10 16.61
N GLU A 238 4.13 -2.24 17.17
CA GLU A 238 5.02 -3.32 17.60
C GLU A 238 5.81 -3.95 16.44
N ASN A 239 5.18 -4.16 15.27
CA ASN A 239 5.86 -4.72 14.10
C ASN A 239 6.94 -3.80 13.52
N VAL A 240 6.68 -2.49 13.47
CA VAL A 240 7.68 -1.53 12.98
C VAL A 240 8.89 -1.51 13.90
N ASP A 241 8.71 -1.68 15.21
CA ASP A 241 9.79 -1.75 16.20
C ASP A 241 10.64 -3.02 16.04
N VAL A 242 10.04 -4.11 15.54
CA VAL A 242 10.74 -5.42 15.34
C VAL A 242 11.51 -5.45 14.00
N GLU A 243 11.02 -4.75 12.96
CA GLU A 243 11.67 -4.71 11.63
C GLU A 243 12.84 -3.72 11.56
N ALA A 244 13.08 -2.95 12.60
CA ALA A 244 14.14 -1.94 12.72
C ALA A 244 15.42 -2.47 13.30
#